data_93835e747ae27f5374f33bb0ab17f34e
#
_entry.id   93835e747ae27f5374f33bb0ab17f34e
#
_cell.length_a   1.000
_cell.length_b   1.000
_cell.length_c   1.000
_cell.angle_alpha   90.00
_cell.angle_beta   90.00
_cell.angle_gamma   90.00
#
_symmetry.space_group_name_H-M   'P 1'
#
loop_
_entity.id
_entity.type
_entity.pdbx_description
1 polymer ?
#
loop_
_entity_poly.entity_id
_entity_poly.type
_entity_poly.pdbx_seq_one_letter_code
_entity_poly.pdbx_strand_id
1 'polypeptide(L)'
;MIKKFIIATVITLSVTSINVIALENVNNNSDENKYSTLVGETYEIVKKPNMFFLIPNDNVESYKDENGIKREEFKKDKEGQESINRLVTKTKSKYEIALAHENGKYTFLDSANTKEEAENKVKNLSGKYNTFAAMPVVLNDSGQVAYSEKSMGRLVKYKNGNPAGYGEITNIYANPNLTNDFTYINHGYVDDVPIIEDRGNVAKIEVGGYEGWVNKDTSSGNYDLVIVPLNQVKNPSYYIVRDGELIHYISSDLTNYSEGGYEVIIGPAPNFLSENVKYYSYDNKYFYKDLSTLIGDLQNDNHNNSVNANNPFYPYYMNLPFRSKTTFTAEELNNFIDKKTKSYSKLRGTGQAFIDAQNKYGANALLLLGLAANESAWGTSQIAQQKNNLFGINAIDSSPGASANSF
;
A
#
# COMPACT_ATOMS: atom_id res chain seq x y z
N MET A 1 11.41 18.56 -9.37
CA MET A 1 12.14 18.06 -8.19
C MET A 1 11.32 18.24 -6.89
N ILE A 2 10.88 19.44 -6.53
CA ILE A 2 10.13 19.72 -5.28
C ILE A 2 8.78 18.95 -5.20
N LYS A 3 8.05 18.78 -6.29
CA LYS A 3 6.77 18.04 -6.31
C LYS A 3 6.95 16.51 -6.10
N LYS A 4 8.03 15.93 -6.65
CA LYS A 4 8.32 14.49 -6.45
C LYS A 4 8.70 14.18 -5.00
N PHE A 5 9.42 15.07 -4.36
CA PHE A 5 9.85 14.92 -2.97
C PHE A 5 8.67 14.98 -1.97
N ILE A 6 7.71 15.88 -2.21
CA ILE A 6 6.53 16.04 -1.34
C ILE A 6 5.61 14.81 -1.42
N ILE A 7 5.48 14.19 -2.59
CA ILE A 7 4.58 13.05 -2.82
C ILE A 7 5.16 11.74 -2.26
N ALA A 8 6.47 11.51 -2.45
CA ALA A 8 7.16 10.38 -1.80
C ALA A 8 7.11 10.49 -0.27
N THR A 9 7.26 11.71 0.25
CA THR A 9 7.14 12.00 1.67
C THR A 9 5.70 11.79 2.17
N VAL A 10 4.66 12.04 1.37
CA VAL A 10 3.27 11.80 1.78
C VAL A 10 2.93 10.31 1.83
N ILE A 11 3.40 9.49 0.90
CA ILE A 11 3.19 8.03 0.97
C ILE A 11 4.04 7.41 2.08
N THR A 12 5.27 7.85 2.25
CA THR A 12 6.13 7.44 3.36
C THR A 12 5.66 8.07 4.68
N LEU A 13 5.17 9.32 4.66
CA LEU A 13 4.57 10.00 5.82
C LEU A 13 3.23 9.38 6.23
N SER A 14 2.42 8.83 5.33
CA SER A 14 1.21 8.11 5.75
C SER A 14 1.52 6.81 6.51
N VAL A 15 2.67 6.17 6.22
CA VAL A 15 3.09 4.95 6.90
C VAL A 15 4.01 5.23 8.10
N THR A 16 4.86 6.25 8.03
CA THR A 16 5.85 6.54 9.09
C THR A 16 5.48 7.73 9.99
N SER A 17 4.78 8.74 9.47
CA SER A 17 4.38 9.90 10.29
C SER A 17 3.20 9.60 11.22
N ILE A 18 2.39 8.60 10.89
CA ILE A 18 1.37 8.11 11.83
C ILE A 18 2.04 7.51 13.07
N ASN A 19 3.17 6.83 12.93
CA ASN A 19 3.97 6.38 14.07
C ASN A 19 4.50 7.53 14.96
N VAL A 20 4.52 8.75 14.44
CA VAL A 20 4.99 9.94 15.18
C VAL A 20 3.88 10.57 16.00
N ILE A 21 2.63 10.41 15.59
CA ILE A 21 1.47 11.08 16.20
C ILE A 21 0.65 10.14 17.10
N ALA A 22 1.00 8.88 17.18
CA ALA A 22 0.39 7.95 18.11
C ALA A 22 0.80 8.27 19.55
N LEU A 23 -0.03 9.05 20.20
CA LEU A 23 0.11 9.43 21.58
C LEU A 23 -0.73 8.50 22.43
N GLU A 24 -0.09 7.90 23.45
CA GLU A 24 -0.82 7.23 24.51
C GLU A 24 -1.85 8.15 25.12
N ASN A 25 -3.02 7.60 25.46
CA ASN A 25 -4.00 8.25 26.30
C ASN A 25 -3.33 8.93 27.48
N VAL A 26 -3.25 10.23 27.46
CA VAL A 26 -3.03 10.98 28.68
C VAL A 26 -4.39 11.02 29.35
N ASN A 27 -4.65 10.03 30.19
CA ASN A 27 -5.77 10.10 31.11
C ASN A 27 -5.75 11.46 31.77
N ASN A 28 -6.73 12.29 31.47
CA ASN A 28 -7.54 12.97 32.49
C ASN A 28 -8.39 14.07 31.90
N ASN A 29 -9.64 13.92 32.15
CA ASN A 29 -10.67 14.93 32.40
C ASN A 29 -10.42 16.36 31.91
N SER A 30 -11.33 16.74 31.05
CA SER A 30 -11.70 18.10 30.61
C SER A 30 -11.13 18.48 29.23
N ASP A 31 -12.03 18.54 28.32
CA ASP A 31 -12.07 19.16 27.00
C ASP A 31 -12.20 18.19 25.84
N GLU A 32 -13.45 17.87 25.55
CA GLU A 32 -13.83 17.03 24.36
C GLU A 32 -13.23 17.56 23.04
N ASN A 33 -12.86 18.83 22.96
CA ASN A 33 -12.25 19.41 21.76
C ASN A 33 -10.73 19.20 21.63
N LYS A 34 -10.04 18.78 22.68
CA LYS A 34 -8.61 18.44 22.62
C LYS A 34 -8.37 16.99 22.22
N TYR A 35 -9.34 16.11 22.46
CA TYR A 35 -9.25 14.70 22.13
C TYR A 35 -9.12 14.42 20.65
N SER A 36 -9.81 15.19 19.82
CA SER A 36 -9.79 15.00 18.37
C SER A 36 -8.44 15.27 17.70
N THR A 37 -7.49 15.85 18.45
CA THR A 37 -6.18 16.24 17.93
C THR A 37 -5.02 15.39 18.43
N LEU A 38 -5.24 14.51 19.41
CA LEU A 38 -4.18 13.70 20.00
C LEU A 38 -4.61 12.28 20.37
N VAL A 39 -5.71 11.80 19.85
CA VAL A 39 -6.09 10.42 20.08
C VAL A 39 -5.26 9.53 19.18
N GLY A 40 -4.12 9.18 19.66
CA GLY A 40 -3.31 8.15 19.12
C GLY A 40 -2.73 7.37 20.26
N GLU A 41 -3.36 6.28 20.61
CA GLU A 41 -2.66 5.28 21.39
C GLU A 41 -1.49 4.75 20.58
N THR A 42 -0.41 4.44 21.26
CA THR A 42 0.73 3.75 20.70
C THR A 42 0.27 2.48 20.05
N TYR A 43 0.51 2.36 18.74
CA TYR A 43 0.40 1.06 18.10
C TYR A 43 1.37 0.09 18.72
N GLU A 44 0.91 -1.06 19.04
CA GLU A 44 1.71 -2.22 18.78
C GLU A 44 1.65 -2.44 17.26
N ILE A 45 2.71 -2.07 16.57
CA ILE A 45 3.03 -2.71 15.29
C ILE A 45 3.03 -4.20 15.61
N VAL A 46 2.06 -4.93 15.05
CA VAL A 46 1.87 -6.34 15.37
C VAL A 46 3.17 -7.07 15.11
N LYS A 47 3.93 -7.19 16.17
CA LYS A 47 4.99 -8.16 16.42
C LYS A 47 5.99 -8.52 15.34
N LYS A 48 6.65 -7.54 14.70
CA LYS A 48 8.03 -7.82 14.24
C LYS A 48 8.88 -6.57 14.47
N PRO A 49 9.91 -6.62 15.32
CA PRO A 49 10.75 -5.44 15.66
C PRO A 49 11.58 -4.87 14.49
N ASN A 50 11.46 -5.44 13.30
CA ASN A 50 12.19 -5.03 12.10
C ASN A 50 11.28 -4.60 10.93
N MET A 51 10.04 -4.23 11.18
CA MET A 51 9.03 -4.01 10.13
C MET A 51 9.07 -2.66 9.43
N PHE A 52 10.08 -1.86 9.63
CA PHE A 52 10.38 -0.80 8.68
C PHE A 52 10.99 -1.34 7.38
N PHE A 53 11.21 -2.64 7.31
CA PHE A 53 11.74 -3.36 6.17
C PHE A 53 10.73 -4.45 5.82
N LEU A 54 9.72 -4.09 5.02
CA LEU A 54 8.89 -5.11 4.40
C LEU A 54 9.82 -5.97 3.55
N ILE A 55 9.96 -7.23 3.93
CA ILE A 55 10.71 -8.19 3.16
C ILE A 55 10.01 -8.29 1.80
N PRO A 56 10.75 -8.19 0.69
CA PRO A 56 10.21 -8.45 -0.63
C PRO A 56 9.43 -9.76 -0.57
N ASN A 57 8.26 -9.77 -1.16
CA ASN A 57 7.43 -10.95 -1.08
C ASN A 57 7.99 -12.05 -1.99
N ASP A 58 8.80 -12.93 -1.41
CA ASP A 58 9.43 -14.07 -2.09
C ASP A 58 8.48 -15.25 -2.32
N ASN A 59 7.16 -15.03 -2.21
CA ASN A 59 6.17 -16.09 -2.33
C ASN A 59 5.83 -16.48 -3.77
N VAL A 60 6.52 -15.91 -4.75
CA VAL A 60 6.45 -16.36 -6.14
C VAL A 60 7.71 -17.18 -6.46
N GLU A 61 7.54 -18.45 -6.76
CA GLU A 61 8.62 -19.28 -7.26
C GLU A 61 8.54 -19.38 -8.78
N SER A 62 9.65 -19.10 -9.46
CA SER A 62 9.75 -19.37 -10.88
C SER A 62 10.43 -20.71 -11.12
N TYR A 63 9.84 -21.57 -11.93
CA TYR A 63 10.42 -22.83 -12.36
C TYR A 63 10.32 -22.99 -13.86
N LYS A 64 11.11 -23.88 -14.43
CA LYS A 64 10.96 -24.30 -15.83
C LYS A 64 10.18 -25.61 -15.85
N ASP A 65 9.13 -25.66 -16.66
CA ASP A 65 8.42 -26.91 -16.88
C ASP A 65 9.27 -27.89 -17.73
N GLU A 66 8.76 -29.09 -17.94
CA GLU A 66 9.40 -30.14 -18.71
C GLU A 66 9.75 -29.74 -20.17
N ASN A 67 9.14 -28.67 -20.68
CA ASN A 67 9.40 -28.09 -22.00
C ASN A 67 10.38 -26.91 -21.95
N GLY A 68 10.94 -26.59 -20.76
CA GLY A 68 11.85 -25.47 -20.56
C GLY A 68 11.16 -24.09 -20.48
N ILE A 69 9.83 -24.03 -20.43
CA ILE A 69 9.06 -22.79 -20.34
C ILE A 69 9.11 -22.32 -18.90
N LYS A 70 9.51 -21.06 -18.70
CA LYS A 70 9.52 -20.43 -17.38
C LYS A 70 8.08 -20.22 -16.90
N ARG A 71 7.79 -20.70 -15.69
CA ARG A 71 6.50 -20.57 -15.01
C ARG A 71 6.71 -19.95 -13.65
N GLU A 72 5.73 -19.19 -13.19
CA GLU A 72 5.70 -18.65 -11.84
C GLU A 72 4.47 -19.20 -11.13
N GLU A 73 4.69 -19.74 -9.94
CA GLU A 73 3.64 -20.18 -9.03
C GLU A 73 3.84 -19.51 -7.69
N PHE A 74 2.73 -19.16 -7.03
CA PHE A 74 2.80 -18.79 -5.63
C PHE A 74 3.30 -19.98 -4.81
N LYS A 75 4.22 -19.76 -3.89
CA LYS A 75 4.72 -20.79 -2.98
C LYS A 75 3.54 -21.47 -2.29
N LYS A 76 3.42 -22.76 -2.45
CA LYS A 76 2.37 -23.56 -1.81
C LYS A 76 2.81 -23.95 -0.42
N ASP A 77 1.86 -23.94 0.52
CA ASP A 77 1.99 -24.66 1.77
C ASP A 77 2.23 -26.14 1.43
N LYS A 78 2.99 -26.83 2.25
CA LYS A 78 3.47 -28.19 2.04
C LYS A 78 2.39 -29.27 1.79
N GLU A 79 1.11 -28.95 1.90
CA GLU A 79 -0.03 -29.88 1.72
C GLU A 79 -0.73 -29.76 0.34
N GLY A 80 -0.34 -28.82 -0.51
CA GLY A 80 -0.97 -28.56 -1.82
C GLY A 80 -0.24 -29.12 -3.04
N GLN A 81 0.71 -30.04 -2.88
CA GLN A 81 1.41 -30.67 -3.99
C GLN A 81 0.60 -31.79 -4.65
N GLU A 82 -0.47 -31.44 -5.31
CA GLU A 82 -0.92 -32.25 -6.44
C GLU A 82 -0.61 -31.49 -7.73
N SER A 83 0.18 -32.13 -8.55
CA SER A 83 0.60 -31.69 -9.87
C SER A 83 -0.57 -31.09 -10.65
N ILE A 84 -0.34 -29.92 -11.24
CA ILE A 84 -1.14 -29.42 -12.34
C ILE A 84 -1.05 -30.46 -13.45
N ASN A 85 -2.02 -31.35 -13.53
CA ASN A 85 -2.17 -32.21 -14.69
C ASN A 85 -2.64 -31.33 -15.85
N ARG A 86 -1.68 -30.69 -16.50
CA ARG A 86 -1.88 -30.14 -17.83
C ARG A 86 -1.99 -31.28 -18.80
N LEU A 87 -3.17 -31.49 -19.31
CA LEU A 87 -3.32 -32.00 -20.67
C LEU A 87 -2.82 -30.90 -21.61
N VAL A 88 -1.51 -30.86 -21.82
CA VAL A 88 -0.90 -30.02 -22.85
C VAL A 88 -1.23 -30.67 -24.19
N THR A 89 -2.37 -30.29 -24.76
CA THR A 89 -2.50 -30.43 -26.20
C THR A 89 -1.50 -29.46 -26.83
N LYS A 90 -0.56 -29.97 -27.59
CA LYS A 90 0.50 -29.24 -28.31
C LYS A 90 -0.05 -28.32 -29.41
N THR A 91 -0.91 -27.41 -29.09
CA THR A 91 -1.26 -26.29 -29.96
C THR A 91 -0.40 -25.11 -29.57
N LYS A 92 0.32 -24.53 -30.53
CA LYS A 92 1.14 -23.31 -30.39
C LYS A 92 0.28 -22.05 -30.13
N SER A 93 -0.74 -22.15 -29.33
CA SER A 93 -1.53 -20.95 -28.97
C SER A 93 -0.80 -20.13 -27.94
N LYS A 94 -0.74 -18.83 -28.16
CA LYS A 94 -0.02 -17.88 -27.32
C LYS A 94 -0.74 -17.62 -26.00
N TYR A 95 -2.05 -17.83 -25.96
CA TYR A 95 -2.89 -17.61 -24.79
C TYR A 95 -3.80 -18.80 -24.53
N GLU A 96 -3.96 -19.17 -23.27
CA GLU A 96 -4.89 -20.21 -22.82
C GLU A 96 -6.05 -19.54 -22.07
N ILE A 97 -7.26 -20.02 -22.30
CA ILE A 97 -8.45 -19.65 -21.53
C ILE A 97 -8.68 -20.73 -20.49
N ALA A 98 -8.73 -20.38 -19.23
CA ALA A 98 -8.85 -21.31 -18.13
C ALA A 98 -9.84 -20.83 -17.06
N LEU A 99 -10.25 -21.73 -16.19
CA LEU A 99 -10.93 -21.40 -14.93
C LEU A 99 -9.89 -21.39 -13.81
N ALA A 100 -9.75 -20.26 -13.16
CA ALA A 100 -8.97 -20.10 -11.94
C ALA A 100 -9.80 -20.54 -10.73
N HIS A 101 -9.25 -21.43 -9.90
CA HIS A 101 -9.88 -21.92 -8.67
C HIS A 101 -9.24 -21.28 -7.43
N GLU A 102 -9.97 -21.21 -6.32
CA GLU A 102 -9.52 -20.63 -5.05
C GLU A 102 -8.22 -21.23 -4.51
N ASN A 103 -7.95 -22.49 -4.85
CA ASN A 103 -6.76 -23.21 -4.42
C ASN A 103 -5.52 -22.95 -5.31
N GLY A 104 -5.59 -21.97 -6.22
CA GLY A 104 -4.51 -21.62 -7.15
C GLY A 104 -4.38 -22.58 -8.35
N LYS A 105 -5.30 -23.55 -8.52
CA LYS A 105 -5.32 -24.44 -9.69
C LYS A 105 -6.08 -23.81 -10.84
N TYR A 106 -5.78 -24.27 -12.05
CA TYR A 106 -6.44 -23.82 -13.28
C TYR A 106 -6.99 -25.02 -14.05
N THR A 107 -8.22 -24.86 -14.59
CA THR A 107 -8.80 -25.83 -15.51
C THR A 107 -8.81 -25.24 -16.91
N PHE A 108 -8.08 -25.83 -17.84
CA PHE A 108 -8.05 -25.41 -19.24
C PHE A 108 -9.44 -25.54 -19.90
N LEU A 109 -9.84 -24.53 -20.66
CA LEU A 109 -11.09 -24.50 -21.41
C LEU A 109 -10.85 -24.39 -22.92
N ASP A 110 -10.04 -23.44 -23.35
CA ASP A 110 -9.84 -23.09 -24.76
C ASP A 110 -8.49 -22.36 -24.93
N SER A 111 -8.16 -22.00 -26.15
CA SER A 111 -6.96 -21.24 -26.48
C SER A 111 -7.22 -20.16 -27.53
N ALA A 112 -6.31 -19.20 -27.63
CA ALA A 112 -6.36 -18.11 -28.60
C ALA A 112 -4.96 -17.72 -29.07
N ASN A 113 -4.87 -17.16 -30.26
CA ASN A 113 -3.60 -16.71 -30.84
C ASN A 113 -3.28 -15.26 -30.48
N THR A 114 -4.30 -14.47 -30.13
CA THR A 114 -4.15 -13.08 -29.72
C THR A 114 -4.74 -12.87 -28.34
N LYS A 115 -4.21 -11.87 -27.61
CA LYS A 115 -4.72 -11.48 -26.30
C LYS A 115 -6.17 -11.01 -26.37
N GLU A 116 -6.48 -10.19 -27.37
CA GLU A 116 -7.83 -9.65 -27.59
C GLU A 116 -8.87 -10.76 -27.79
N GLU A 117 -8.55 -11.79 -28.62
CA GLU A 117 -9.42 -12.94 -28.80
C GLU A 117 -9.62 -13.68 -27.46
N ALA A 118 -8.55 -13.89 -26.68
CA ALA A 118 -8.61 -14.56 -25.40
C ALA A 118 -9.47 -13.78 -24.39
N GLU A 119 -9.27 -12.46 -24.28
CA GLU A 119 -10.06 -11.60 -23.42
C GLU A 119 -11.55 -11.61 -23.77
N ASN A 120 -11.88 -11.56 -25.07
CA ASN A 120 -13.26 -11.65 -25.53
C ASN A 120 -13.91 -12.99 -25.16
N LYS A 121 -13.16 -14.10 -25.26
CA LYS A 121 -13.63 -15.42 -24.81
C LYS A 121 -13.89 -15.43 -23.30
N VAL A 122 -13.00 -14.86 -22.48
CA VAL A 122 -13.18 -14.75 -21.05
C VAL A 122 -14.42 -13.91 -20.70
N LYS A 123 -14.60 -12.72 -21.31
CA LYS A 123 -15.79 -11.88 -21.12
C LYS A 123 -17.10 -12.64 -21.41
N ASN A 124 -17.13 -13.43 -22.48
CA ASN A 124 -18.28 -14.25 -22.83
C ASN A 124 -18.55 -15.41 -21.83
N LEU A 125 -17.51 -15.88 -21.16
CA LEU A 125 -17.62 -16.95 -20.15
C LEU A 125 -17.98 -16.41 -18.76
N SER A 126 -17.64 -15.18 -18.43
CA SER A 126 -17.81 -14.59 -17.10
C SER A 126 -19.26 -14.61 -16.64
N GLY A 127 -20.23 -14.43 -17.54
CA GLY A 127 -21.65 -14.57 -17.23
C GLY A 127 -22.10 -15.97 -16.82
N LYS A 128 -21.33 -17.01 -17.18
CA LYS A 128 -21.64 -18.43 -16.86
C LYS A 128 -20.94 -18.93 -15.61
N TYR A 129 -19.74 -18.41 -15.33
CA TYR A 129 -18.83 -18.90 -14.27
C TYR A 129 -18.54 -17.86 -13.21
N ASN A 130 -19.29 -16.77 -13.14
CA ASN A 130 -19.07 -15.68 -12.17
C ASN A 130 -19.41 -16.12 -10.74
N THR A 131 -18.84 -17.23 -10.31
CA THR A 131 -18.85 -17.69 -8.93
C THR A 131 -17.45 -17.59 -8.36
N PHE A 132 -17.33 -17.30 -7.08
CA PHE A 132 -16.02 -17.32 -6.40
C PHE A 132 -15.30 -18.67 -6.54
N ALA A 133 -16.00 -19.76 -6.78
CA ALA A 133 -15.42 -21.09 -6.93
C ALA A 133 -14.58 -21.28 -8.19
N ALA A 134 -14.90 -20.57 -9.29
CA ALA A 134 -14.19 -20.72 -10.57
C ALA A 134 -14.36 -19.43 -11.42
N MET A 135 -13.26 -18.73 -11.68
CA MET A 135 -13.25 -17.50 -12.48
C MET A 135 -12.55 -17.70 -13.82
N PRO A 136 -13.16 -17.29 -14.94
CA PRO A 136 -12.50 -17.31 -16.23
C PRO A 136 -11.30 -16.36 -16.26
N VAL A 137 -10.17 -16.84 -16.77
CA VAL A 137 -8.92 -16.09 -16.90
C VAL A 137 -8.25 -16.37 -18.22
N VAL A 138 -7.40 -15.46 -18.66
CA VAL A 138 -6.41 -15.69 -19.72
C VAL A 138 -5.08 -15.99 -19.07
N LEU A 139 -4.45 -17.09 -19.45
CA LEU A 139 -3.06 -17.39 -19.12
C LEU A 139 -2.17 -17.11 -20.34
N ASN A 140 -0.99 -16.54 -20.12
CA ASN A 140 0.01 -16.36 -21.15
C ASN A 140 0.80 -17.67 -21.38
N ASP A 141 1.73 -17.66 -22.30
CA ASP A 141 2.61 -18.79 -22.64
C ASP A 141 3.51 -19.26 -21.48
N SER A 142 3.72 -18.40 -20.47
CA SER A 142 4.41 -18.73 -19.22
C SER A 142 3.47 -19.27 -18.13
N GLY A 143 2.16 -19.37 -18.42
CA GLY A 143 1.14 -19.84 -17.48
C GLY A 143 0.74 -18.85 -16.41
N GLN A 144 1.11 -17.58 -16.57
CA GLN A 144 0.70 -16.49 -15.66
C GLN A 144 -0.63 -15.92 -16.11
N VAL A 145 -1.41 -15.40 -15.16
CA VAL A 145 -2.66 -14.70 -15.46
C VAL A 145 -2.33 -13.41 -16.21
N ALA A 146 -2.73 -13.34 -17.47
CA ALA A 146 -2.58 -12.17 -18.32
C ALA A 146 -3.80 -11.25 -18.28
N TYR A 147 -4.99 -11.83 -17.96
CA TYR A 147 -6.24 -11.08 -17.84
C TYR A 147 -7.25 -11.83 -16.95
N SER A 148 -8.02 -11.07 -16.18
CA SER A 148 -9.23 -11.49 -15.48
C SER A 148 -10.14 -10.28 -15.35
N GLU A 149 -11.45 -10.47 -15.51
CA GLU A 149 -12.42 -9.36 -15.49
C GLU A 149 -12.48 -8.65 -14.13
N LYS A 150 -12.37 -9.44 -13.05
CA LYS A 150 -12.28 -8.92 -11.68
C LYS A 150 -11.02 -9.47 -11.05
N SER A 151 -10.12 -8.58 -10.73
CA SER A 151 -8.81 -8.95 -10.20
C SER A 151 -8.22 -7.86 -9.34
N MET A 152 -7.35 -8.27 -8.46
CA MET A 152 -6.38 -7.42 -7.79
C MET A 152 -5.03 -7.53 -8.49
N GLY A 153 -4.22 -6.52 -8.35
CA GLY A 153 -2.81 -6.56 -8.68
C GLY A 153 -2.00 -6.85 -7.44
N ARG A 154 -0.98 -7.68 -7.60
CA ARG A 154 0.08 -7.80 -6.62
C ARG A 154 1.29 -7.04 -7.12
N LEU A 155 1.74 -6.06 -6.36
CA LEU A 155 2.93 -5.27 -6.69
C LEU A 155 4.18 -6.12 -6.44
N VAL A 156 4.91 -6.36 -7.50
CA VAL A 156 6.18 -7.08 -7.53
C VAL A 156 7.19 -6.23 -8.27
N LYS A 157 8.47 -6.53 -8.15
CA LYS A 157 9.50 -5.92 -8.97
C LYS A 157 10.39 -6.97 -9.53
N TYR A 158 10.39 -7.12 -10.86
CA TYR A 158 11.25 -8.03 -11.57
C TYR A 158 12.16 -7.28 -12.53
N LYS A 159 13.42 -7.66 -12.56
CA LYS A 159 14.44 -7.15 -13.49
C LYS A 159 15.16 -8.32 -14.14
N ASN A 160 15.14 -8.37 -15.47
CA ASN A 160 15.77 -9.45 -16.24
C ASN A 160 15.32 -10.86 -15.78
N GLY A 161 14.04 -10.99 -15.45
CA GLY A 161 13.42 -12.24 -15.01
C GLY A 161 13.73 -12.67 -13.57
N ASN A 162 14.36 -11.83 -12.77
CA ASN A 162 14.65 -12.09 -11.37
C ASN A 162 13.92 -11.10 -10.47
N PRO A 163 13.47 -11.53 -9.28
CA PRO A 163 12.95 -10.60 -8.28
C PRO A 163 14.00 -9.53 -7.96
N ALA A 164 13.59 -8.29 -7.96
CA ALA A 164 14.46 -7.19 -7.58
C ALA A 164 14.57 -7.08 -6.06
N GLY A 165 15.72 -6.61 -5.59
CA GLY A 165 16.00 -6.47 -4.17
C GLY A 165 15.24 -5.31 -3.52
N TYR A 166 15.36 -5.25 -2.21
CA TYR A 166 14.86 -4.15 -1.40
C TYR A 166 15.41 -2.79 -1.86
N GLY A 167 14.58 -1.76 -1.80
CA GLY A 167 14.95 -0.39 -2.20
C GLY A 167 14.65 -0.05 -3.66
N GLU A 168 14.21 -1.01 -4.45
CA GLU A 168 13.70 -0.75 -5.80
C GLU A 168 12.34 -0.07 -5.75
N ILE A 169 12.03 0.70 -6.79
CA ILE A 169 10.78 1.44 -6.90
C ILE A 169 9.93 0.96 -8.07
N THR A 170 8.61 1.00 -7.90
CA THR A 170 7.63 0.90 -8.98
C THR A 170 7.13 2.30 -9.31
N ASN A 171 7.44 2.78 -10.50
CA ASN A 171 6.93 4.08 -10.97
C ASN A 171 5.44 3.95 -11.36
N ILE A 172 4.67 4.96 -11.00
CA ILE A 172 3.27 5.13 -11.41
C ILE A 172 3.23 6.20 -12.50
N TYR A 173 2.69 5.82 -13.65
CA TYR A 173 2.69 6.67 -14.84
C TYR A 173 1.30 7.27 -15.12
N ALA A 174 1.30 8.50 -15.64
CA ALA A 174 0.06 9.19 -15.97
C ALA A 174 -0.66 8.59 -17.21
N ASN A 175 0.04 7.81 -18.04
CA ASN A 175 -0.51 7.27 -19.28
C ASN A 175 -0.02 5.83 -19.58
N PRO A 176 -0.75 5.07 -20.41
CA PRO A 176 -0.47 3.65 -20.64
C PRO A 176 0.79 3.35 -21.46
N ASN A 177 1.43 4.34 -22.07
CA ASN A 177 2.73 4.16 -22.70
C ASN A 177 3.91 4.31 -21.74
N LEU A 178 3.62 4.33 -20.43
CA LEU A 178 4.59 4.37 -19.32
C LEU A 178 5.56 5.58 -19.44
N THR A 179 5.00 6.73 -19.80
CA THR A 179 5.71 8.01 -19.80
C THR A 179 5.09 8.95 -18.77
N ASN A 180 5.84 9.97 -18.32
CA ASN A 180 5.42 10.91 -17.31
C ASN A 180 5.07 10.24 -15.97
N ASP A 181 6.06 9.57 -15.39
CA ASP A 181 5.95 9.11 -14.02
C ASP A 181 5.73 10.32 -13.09
N PHE A 182 4.68 10.26 -12.28
CA PHE A 182 4.33 11.36 -11.38
C PHE A 182 4.50 10.99 -9.90
N THR A 183 4.53 9.69 -9.59
CA THR A 183 4.82 9.16 -8.26
C THR A 183 5.41 7.75 -8.37
N TYR A 184 5.79 7.19 -7.24
CA TYR A 184 6.31 5.83 -7.16
C TYR A 184 5.93 5.16 -5.85
N ILE A 185 6.04 3.84 -5.82
CA ILE A 185 5.89 3.01 -4.63
C ILE A 185 7.25 2.34 -4.38
N ASN A 186 7.73 2.37 -3.15
CA ASN A 186 8.86 1.57 -2.75
C ASN A 186 8.45 0.10 -2.70
N HIS A 187 9.23 -0.77 -3.33
CA HIS A 187 8.99 -2.20 -3.32
C HIS A 187 8.96 -2.74 -1.89
N GLY A 188 7.94 -3.56 -1.59
CA GLY A 188 7.74 -4.20 -0.30
C GLY A 188 6.89 -3.41 0.71
N TYR A 189 6.47 -2.16 0.41
CA TYR A 189 5.61 -1.39 1.31
C TYR A 189 4.11 -1.57 1.05
N VAL A 190 3.75 -1.89 -0.17
CA VAL A 190 2.37 -2.17 -0.59
C VAL A 190 2.42 -3.42 -1.46
N ASP A 191 1.65 -4.44 -1.13
CA ASP A 191 1.56 -5.66 -1.93
C ASP A 191 0.34 -5.63 -2.87
N ASP A 192 -0.79 -5.14 -2.41
CA ASP A 192 -2.06 -5.24 -3.10
C ASP A 192 -2.62 -3.90 -3.60
N VAL A 193 -3.15 -3.93 -4.82
CA VAL A 193 -3.81 -2.80 -5.48
C VAL A 193 -5.00 -3.29 -6.31
N PRO A 194 -6.11 -2.55 -6.41
CA PRO A 194 -7.17 -2.88 -7.37
C PRO A 194 -6.71 -2.59 -8.80
N ILE A 195 -7.14 -3.42 -9.75
CA ILE A 195 -6.97 -3.18 -11.18
C ILE A 195 -8.21 -2.50 -11.71
N ILE A 196 -8.05 -1.23 -12.12
CA ILE A 196 -9.13 -0.40 -12.65
C ILE A 196 -9.32 -0.66 -14.14
N GLU A 197 -8.21 -0.72 -14.88
CA GLU A 197 -8.21 -0.90 -16.33
C GLU A 197 -7.03 -1.78 -16.74
N ASP A 198 -7.29 -2.71 -17.67
CA ASP A 198 -6.27 -3.56 -18.27
C ASP A 198 -6.09 -3.20 -19.75
N ARG A 199 -4.88 -2.81 -20.14
CA ARG A 199 -4.50 -2.52 -21.53
C ARG A 199 -3.27 -3.31 -21.95
N GLY A 200 -3.46 -4.57 -22.21
CA GLY A 200 -2.39 -5.41 -22.72
C GLY A 200 -1.25 -5.60 -21.70
N ASN A 201 -0.12 -4.96 -21.92
CA ASN A 201 1.07 -5.10 -21.10
C ASN A 201 1.13 -4.13 -19.91
N VAL A 202 0.10 -3.32 -19.73
CA VAL A 202 0.00 -2.35 -18.65
C VAL A 202 -1.36 -2.44 -17.95
N ALA A 203 -1.40 -2.07 -16.69
CA ALA A 203 -2.65 -1.95 -15.94
C ALA A 203 -2.71 -0.59 -15.25
N LYS A 204 -3.92 -0.02 -15.19
CA LYS A 204 -4.23 1.13 -14.35
C LYS A 204 -4.62 0.62 -12.97
N ILE A 205 -3.99 1.13 -11.96
CA ILE A 205 -4.21 0.75 -10.55
C ILE A 205 -4.58 1.98 -9.73
N GLU A 206 -5.14 1.75 -8.55
CA GLU A 206 -5.29 2.78 -7.53
C GLU A 206 -4.48 2.41 -6.28
N VAL A 207 -3.79 3.40 -5.73
CA VAL A 207 -3.04 3.26 -4.49
C VAL A 207 -2.95 4.59 -3.75
N GLY A 208 -3.42 4.63 -2.50
CA GLY A 208 -3.38 5.83 -1.68
C GLY A 208 -4.13 7.02 -2.28
N GLY A 209 -5.15 6.78 -3.10
CA GLY A 209 -5.91 7.79 -3.82
C GLY A 209 -5.22 8.33 -5.08
N TYR A 210 -4.18 7.68 -5.55
CA TYR A 210 -3.53 7.96 -6.83
C TYR A 210 -3.85 6.86 -7.83
N GLU A 211 -4.36 7.24 -8.98
CA GLU A 211 -4.57 6.35 -10.10
C GLU A 211 -3.47 6.50 -11.13
N GLY A 212 -2.96 5.40 -11.64
CA GLY A 212 -1.96 5.45 -12.69
C GLY A 212 -1.59 4.07 -13.23
N TRP A 213 -0.73 4.10 -14.24
CA TRP A 213 -0.36 2.93 -15.03
C TRP A 213 0.94 2.31 -14.53
N VAL A 214 0.96 0.98 -14.52
CA VAL A 214 2.14 0.19 -14.17
C VAL A 214 2.38 -0.91 -15.21
N ASN A 215 3.62 -1.38 -15.31
CA ASN A 215 4.01 -2.45 -16.22
C ASN A 215 3.65 -3.81 -15.64
N LYS A 216 2.89 -4.62 -16.39
CA LYS A 216 2.58 -6.01 -16.08
C LYS A 216 3.04 -6.99 -17.15
N ASP A 217 3.94 -6.58 -18.04
CA ASP A 217 4.47 -7.43 -19.10
C ASP A 217 5.48 -8.43 -18.56
N THR A 218 4.97 -9.54 -18.06
CA THR A 218 5.80 -10.62 -17.52
C THR A 218 6.68 -11.27 -18.57
N SER A 219 6.35 -11.16 -19.87
CA SER A 219 7.14 -11.72 -20.97
C SER A 219 8.46 -10.98 -21.20
N SER A 220 8.53 -9.72 -20.81
CA SER A 220 9.73 -8.89 -20.93
C SER A 220 10.80 -9.24 -19.88
N GLY A 221 10.43 -9.92 -18.80
CA GLY A 221 11.27 -10.12 -17.64
C GLY A 221 11.48 -8.87 -16.79
N ASN A 222 10.88 -7.73 -17.18
CA ASN A 222 10.91 -6.46 -16.43
C ASN A 222 9.47 -6.00 -16.21
N TYR A 223 8.92 -6.26 -15.04
CA TYR A 223 7.54 -5.92 -14.71
C TYR A 223 7.38 -5.58 -13.22
N ASP A 224 6.28 -4.90 -12.93
CA ASP A 224 5.99 -4.34 -11.62
C ASP A 224 4.71 -4.90 -10.99
N LEU A 225 3.92 -5.67 -11.75
CA LEU A 225 2.61 -6.15 -11.33
C LEU A 225 2.34 -7.56 -11.87
N VAL A 226 1.74 -8.39 -11.03
CA VAL A 226 1.07 -9.65 -11.44
C VAL A 226 -0.42 -9.58 -11.11
N ILE A 227 -1.23 -10.21 -11.97
CA ILE A 227 -2.69 -10.25 -11.80
C ILE A 227 -3.07 -11.40 -10.89
N VAL A 228 -3.90 -11.14 -9.90
CA VAL A 228 -4.50 -12.12 -9.01
C VAL A 228 -6.01 -12.13 -9.22
N PRO A 229 -6.59 -13.20 -9.78
CA PRO A 229 -8.05 -13.33 -9.88
C PRO A 229 -8.70 -13.18 -8.52
N LEU A 230 -9.86 -12.52 -8.45
CA LEU A 230 -10.46 -12.15 -7.18
C LEU A 230 -10.76 -13.34 -6.25
N ASN A 231 -11.06 -14.51 -6.82
CA ASN A 231 -11.27 -15.74 -6.04
C ASN A 231 -9.98 -16.36 -5.46
N GLN A 232 -8.81 -15.88 -5.86
CA GLN A 232 -7.50 -16.29 -5.31
C GLN A 232 -6.95 -15.27 -4.31
N VAL A 233 -7.65 -14.15 -4.11
CA VAL A 233 -7.31 -13.16 -3.08
C VAL A 233 -7.66 -13.71 -1.71
N LYS A 234 -6.67 -13.79 -0.82
CA LYS A 234 -6.84 -14.35 0.53
C LYS A 234 -6.61 -13.33 1.64
N ASN A 235 -5.65 -12.46 1.46
CA ASN A 235 -5.21 -11.53 2.50
C ASN A 235 -5.10 -10.09 1.96
N PRO A 236 -6.21 -9.47 1.52
CA PRO A 236 -6.18 -8.09 1.04
C PRO A 236 -6.03 -7.11 2.19
N SER A 237 -5.48 -5.93 1.90
CA SER A 237 -5.49 -4.80 2.82
C SER A 237 -6.93 -4.36 3.14
N TYR A 238 -7.17 -3.94 4.37
CA TYR A 238 -8.51 -3.52 4.81
C TYR A 238 -8.45 -2.48 5.93
N TYR A 239 -9.55 -1.80 6.13
CA TYR A 239 -9.81 -0.94 7.29
C TYR A 239 -10.74 -1.64 8.28
N ILE A 240 -10.52 -1.40 9.56
CA ILE A 240 -11.38 -1.89 10.63
C ILE A 240 -11.46 -0.86 11.74
N VAL A 241 -12.63 -0.77 12.40
CA VAL A 241 -12.78 0.07 13.59
C VAL A 241 -12.56 -0.79 14.82
N ARG A 242 -11.72 -0.34 15.74
CA ARG A 242 -11.52 -0.94 17.07
C ARG A 242 -11.40 0.17 18.10
N ASP A 243 -12.19 0.10 19.15
CA ASP A 243 -12.19 1.08 20.24
C ASP A 243 -12.36 2.55 19.77
N GLY A 244 -13.15 2.75 18.72
CA GLY A 244 -13.41 4.06 18.12
C GLY A 244 -12.31 4.56 17.18
N GLU A 245 -11.23 3.81 16.99
CA GLU A 245 -10.14 4.15 16.09
C GLU A 245 -10.27 3.43 14.74
N LEU A 246 -9.99 4.15 13.66
CA LEU A 246 -9.87 3.57 12.32
C LEU A 246 -8.47 3.02 12.13
N ILE A 247 -8.37 1.72 11.94
CA ILE A 247 -7.12 0.98 11.75
C ILE A 247 -7.05 0.52 10.31
N HIS A 248 -5.93 0.77 9.65
CA HIS A 248 -5.61 0.23 8.33
C HIS A 248 -4.67 -0.95 8.48
N TYR A 249 -5.16 -2.14 8.15
CA TYR A 249 -4.32 -3.32 7.97
C TYR A 249 -3.77 -3.31 6.55
N ILE A 250 -2.45 -3.38 6.42
CA ILE A 250 -1.73 -3.43 5.15
C ILE A 250 -1.15 -4.82 4.99
N SER A 251 -1.54 -5.50 3.93
CA SER A 251 -1.12 -6.86 3.62
C SER A 251 0.35 -6.93 3.22
N SER A 252 1.03 -7.98 3.67
CA SER A 252 2.38 -8.33 3.20
C SER A 252 2.36 -9.34 2.04
N ASP A 253 1.23 -10.05 1.85
CA ASP A 253 0.99 -10.97 0.74
C ASP A 253 -0.51 -11.12 0.51
N LEU A 254 -0.97 -10.64 -0.65
CA LEU A 254 -2.37 -10.70 -1.08
C LEU A 254 -2.92 -12.13 -1.15
N THR A 255 -2.06 -13.12 -1.41
CA THR A 255 -2.43 -14.50 -1.69
C THR A 255 -2.23 -15.45 -0.51
N ASN A 256 -1.61 -14.98 0.58
CA ASN A 256 -1.22 -15.82 1.69
C ASN A 256 -1.48 -15.18 3.06
N TYR A 257 -2.40 -15.75 3.83
CA TYR A 257 -2.68 -15.30 5.20
C TYR A 257 -1.51 -15.47 6.17
N SER A 258 -0.63 -16.47 5.96
CA SER A 258 0.45 -16.77 6.89
C SER A 258 1.56 -15.72 6.90
N GLU A 259 1.69 -14.93 5.85
CA GLU A 259 2.65 -13.82 5.78
C GLU A 259 2.22 -12.61 6.60
N GLY A 260 0.93 -12.55 6.97
CA GLY A 260 0.39 -11.48 7.80
C GLY A 260 0.39 -10.13 7.10
N GLY A 261 0.64 -9.10 7.88
CA GLY A 261 0.66 -7.71 7.46
C GLY A 261 0.99 -6.83 8.66
N TYR A 262 0.74 -5.55 8.56
CA TYR A 262 0.89 -4.63 9.68
C TYR A 262 -0.30 -3.69 9.77
N GLU A 263 -0.55 -3.18 10.96
CA GLU A 263 -1.66 -2.28 11.23
C GLU A 263 -1.15 -0.86 11.52
N VAL A 264 -1.91 0.10 11.02
CA VAL A 264 -1.64 1.53 11.20
C VAL A 264 -2.92 2.20 11.66
N ILE A 265 -2.92 2.91 12.80
CA ILE A 265 -4.07 3.72 13.21
C ILE A 265 -4.12 4.96 12.32
N ILE A 266 -5.23 5.21 11.70
CA ILE A 266 -5.45 6.38 10.85
C ILE A 266 -5.93 7.59 11.69
N GLY A 267 -6.62 7.30 12.79
CA GLY A 267 -7.21 8.27 13.68
C GLY A 267 -8.64 7.91 14.05
N PRO A 268 -9.43 8.84 14.58
CA PRO A 268 -10.81 8.59 14.97
C PRO A 268 -11.63 8.02 13.82
N ALA A 269 -12.37 6.95 14.12
CA ALA A 269 -13.21 6.30 13.11
C ALA A 269 -14.43 7.18 12.76
N PRO A 270 -14.81 7.25 11.47
CA PRO A 270 -16.04 7.91 11.08
C PRO A 270 -17.25 7.09 11.52
N ASN A 271 -18.33 7.78 11.87
CA ASN A 271 -19.56 7.19 12.44
C ASN A 271 -20.34 6.26 11.48
N PHE A 272 -20.02 6.27 10.19
CA PHE A 272 -20.65 5.38 9.20
C PHE A 272 -19.95 4.02 9.10
N LEU A 273 -18.80 3.81 9.73
CA LEU A 273 -18.14 2.51 9.84
C LEU A 273 -18.51 1.84 11.15
N SER A 274 -18.76 0.54 11.10
CA SER A 274 -19.15 -0.26 12.26
C SER A 274 -17.93 -0.92 12.90
N GLU A 275 -17.96 -1.03 14.22
CA GLU A 275 -16.96 -1.70 15.05
C GLU A 275 -16.75 -3.15 14.60
N ASN A 276 -15.50 -3.57 14.49
CA ASN A 276 -15.08 -4.93 14.14
C ASN A 276 -15.56 -5.43 12.77
N VAL A 277 -15.94 -4.53 11.86
CA VAL A 277 -16.29 -4.85 10.47
C VAL A 277 -15.13 -4.44 9.57
N LYS A 278 -14.71 -5.36 8.69
CA LYS A 278 -13.70 -5.06 7.66
C LYS A 278 -14.31 -4.29 6.51
N TYR A 279 -13.57 -3.27 6.07
CA TYR A 279 -13.91 -2.45 4.90
C TYR A 279 -12.71 -2.34 3.98
N TYR A 280 -12.93 -2.28 2.68
CA TYR A 280 -11.90 -2.09 1.66
C TYR A 280 -11.93 -0.67 1.11
N SER A 281 -10.76 -0.06 0.98
CA SER A 281 -10.58 1.27 0.41
C SER A 281 -9.12 1.40 -0.06
N TYR A 282 -8.89 1.93 -1.26
CA TYR A 282 -7.56 2.18 -1.80
C TYR A 282 -7.29 3.66 -2.05
N ASP A 283 -8.33 4.50 -1.86
CA ASP A 283 -8.26 5.97 -1.91
C ASP A 283 -8.33 6.63 -0.52
N ASN A 284 -8.56 5.85 0.54
CA ASN A 284 -8.81 6.30 1.92
C ASN A 284 -10.08 7.15 2.10
N LYS A 285 -10.95 7.23 1.09
CA LYS A 285 -12.13 8.12 1.09
C LYS A 285 -13.44 7.35 1.03
N TYR A 286 -13.50 6.31 0.20
CA TYR A 286 -14.68 5.51 -0.03
C TYR A 286 -14.47 4.07 0.43
N PHE A 287 -15.37 3.56 1.26
CA PHE A 287 -15.23 2.28 1.93
C PHE A 287 -16.27 1.28 1.41
N TYR A 288 -15.84 0.05 1.22
CA TYR A 288 -16.65 -1.03 0.66
C TYR A 288 -16.63 -2.26 1.56
N LYS A 289 -17.73 -3.03 1.56
CA LYS A 289 -17.82 -4.28 2.33
C LYS A 289 -17.23 -5.48 1.60
N ASP A 290 -17.09 -5.39 0.28
CA ASP A 290 -16.46 -6.43 -0.53
C ASP A 290 -15.63 -5.84 -1.68
N LEU A 291 -14.59 -6.58 -2.08
CA LEU A 291 -13.67 -6.18 -3.12
C LEU A 291 -14.29 -6.20 -4.52
N SER A 292 -15.23 -7.11 -4.78
CA SER A 292 -15.87 -7.21 -6.10
C SER A 292 -16.68 -5.95 -6.42
N THR A 293 -17.39 -5.41 -5.41
CA THR A 293 -18.13 -4.17 -5.52
C THR A 293 -17.19 -2.97 -5.69
N LEU A 294 -16.12 -2.91 -4.88
CA LEU A 294 -15.10 -1.88 -5.01
C LEU A 294 -14.50 -1.84 -6.42
N ILE A 295 -14.01 -2.99 -6.91
CA ILE A 295 -13.41 -3.09 -8.25
C ILE A 295 -14.43 -2.70 -9.32
N GLY A 296 -15.70 -3.15 -9.18
CA GLY A 296 -16.76 -2.80 -10.13
C GLY A 296 -17.03 -1.30 -10.20
N ASP A 297 -17.06 -0.61 -9.06
CA ASP A 297 -17.24 0.84 -9.02
C ASP A 297 -16.03 1.57 -9.64
N LEU A 298 -14.81 1.19 -9.28
CA LEU A 298 -13.60 1.80 -9.83
C LEU A 298 -13.50 1.61 -11.35
N GLN A 299 -13.84 0.43 -11.86
CA GLN A 299 -13.88 0.16 -13.31
C GLN A 299 -14.90 1.01 -14.07
N ASN A 300 -15.93 1.50 -13.38
CA ASN A 300 -16.97 2.38 -13.91
C ASN A 300 -16.80 3.84 -13.47
N ASP A 301 -15.63 4.20 -12.96
CA ASP A 301 -15.27 5.56 -12.53
C ASP A 301 -16.31 6.19 -11.59
N ASN A 302 -16.71 5.42 -10.58
CA ASN A 302 -17.65 5.89 -9.56
C ASN A 302 -17.45 5.19 -8.21
N HIS A 303 -18.20 5.66 -7.17
CA HIS A 303 -18.19 5.12 -5.81
C HIS A 303 -19.62 4.86 -5.28
N ASN A 304 -20.58 4.63 -6.17
CA ASN A 304 -22.00 4.61 -5.84
C ASN A 304 -22.40 3.51 -4.85
N ASN A 305 -21.65 2.41 -4.82
CA ASN A 305 -21.91 1.26 -3.95
C ASN A 305 -21.04 1.24 -2.69
N SER A 306 -20.25 2.29 -2.44
CA SER A 306 -19.52 2.44 -1.18
C SER A 306 -20.50 2.73 -0.03
N VAL A 307 -20.12 2.39 1.20
CA VAL A 307 -20.97 2.64 2.38
C VAL A 307 -21.14 4.12 2.69
N ASN A 308 -20.35 4.96 2.07
CA ASN A 308 -20.34 6.42 2.24
C ASN A 308 -20.34 7.19 0.91
N ALA A 309 -21.04 6.68 -0.10
CA ALA A 309 -21.06 7.21 -1.47
C ALA A 309 -21.29 8.72 -1.59
N ASN A 310 -22.14 9.28 -0.71
CA ASN A 310 -22.46 10.72 -0.73
C ASN A 310 -21.61 11.54 0.27
N ASN A 311 -20.69 10.91 1.00
CA ASN A 311 -19.92 11.57 2.05
C ASN A 311 -18.49 11.01 2.09
N PRO A 312 -17.60 11.45 1.17
CA PRO A 312 -16.23 10.98 1.16
C PRO A 312 -15.53 11.30 2.49
N PHE A 313 -14.81 10.34 3.01
CA PHE A 313 -14.04 10.51 4.25
C PHE A 313 -12.69 11.16 3.96
N TYR A 314 -12.31 12.07 4.82
CA TYR A 314 -11.00 12.70 4.78
C TYR A 314 -10.31 12.45 6.13
N PRO A 315 -9.37 11.50 6.21
CA PRO A 315 -8.64 11.24 7.44
C PRO A 315 -8.02 12.52 7.99
N TYR A 316 -8.34 12.84 9.23
CA TYR A 316 -8.02 14.14 9.82
C TYR A 316 -6.54 14.52 9.67
N TYR A 317 -5.65 13.64 10.10
CA TYR A 317 -4.21 13.93 10.09
C TYR A 317 -3.60 13.97 8.68
N MET A 318 -4.14 13.20 7.73
CA MET A 318 -3.69 13.20 6.34
C MET A 318 -4.14 14.47 5.59
N ASN A 319 -5.23 15.08 6.04
CA ASN A 319 -5.83 16.25 5.40
C ASN A 319 -5.67 17.54 6.22
N LEU A 320 -5.03 17.47 7.40
CA LEU A 320 -4.76 18.64 8.22
C LEU A 320 -3.82 19.60 7.48
N PRO A 321 -4.25 20.82 7.14
CA PRO A 321 -3.38 21.76 6.45
C PRO A 321 -2.17 22.11 7.30
N PHE A 322 -0.99 22.14 6.68
CA PHE A 322 0.23 22.57 7.34
C PHE A 322 0.11 24.01 7.88
N ARG A 323 -0.63 24.85 7.15
CA ARG A 323 -1.06 26.19 7.59
C ARG A 323 -2.34 26.10 8.40
N SER A 324 -2.22 25.67 9.62
CA SER A 324 -3.28 25.60 10.64
C SER A 324 -2.67 25.81 12.01
N LYS A 325 -3.49 25.78 13.06
CA LYS A 325 -3.03 25.94 14.43
C LYS A 325 -3.51 24.78 15.28
N THR A 326 -2.60 24.20 16.05
CA THR A 326 -3.00 23.33 17.17
C THR A 326 -3.30 24.18 18.41
N THR A 327 -4.14 23.65 19.29
CA THR A 327 -4.44 24.26 20.60
C THR A 327 -3.54 23.72 21.71
N PHE A 328 -2.62 22.81 21.41
CA PHE A 328 -1.67 22.28 22.39
C PHE A 328 -0.72 23.38 22.86
N THR A 329 -0.43 23.35 24.16
CA THR A 329 0.57 24.21 24.78
C THR A 329 1.97 23.64 24.59
N ALA A 330 2.98 24.50 24.78
CA ALA A 330 4.38 24.06 24.77
C ALA A 330 4.69 23.02 25.84
N GLU A 331 4.02 23.12 27.01
CA GLU A 331 4.16 22.13 28.09
C GLU A 331 3.59 20.77 27.71
N GLU A 332 2.39 20.72 27.12
CA GLU A 332 1.78 19.48 26.65
C GLU A 332 2.65 18.80 25.59
N LEU A 333 3.20 19.58 24.63
CA LEU A 333 4.14 19.05 23.64
C LEU A 333 5.42 18.52 24.30
N ASN A 334 6.00 19.23 25.28
CA ASN A 334 7.19 18.77 25.99
C ASN A 334 6.91 17.48 26.78
N ASN A 335 5.78 17.43 27.49
CA ASN A 335 5.38 16.24 28.24
C ASN A 335 5.24 15.03 27.34
N PHE A 336 4.69 15.22 26.14
CA PHE A 336 4.63 14.18 25.13
C PHE A 336 6.02 13.76 24.64
N ILE A 337 6.84 14.71 24.21
CA ILE A 337 8.21 14.46 23.75
C ILE A 337 9.00 13.69 24.82
N ASP A 338 8.88 14.09 26.08
CA ASP A 338 9.59 13.47 27.19
C ASP A 338 9.18 12.02 27.44
N LYS A 339 7.89 11.68 27.23
CA LYS A 339 7.40 10.31 27.33
C LYS A 339 7.89 9.43 26.16
N LYS A 340 8.01 9.99 24.97
CA LYS A 340 8.33 9.26 23.73
C LYS A 340 9.83 9.18 23.42
N THR A 341 10.66 10.01 24.06
CA THR A 341 12.07 10.13 23.69
C THR A 341 13.02 9.69 24.79
N LYS A 342 14.19 9.25 24.38
CA LYS A 342 15.32 9.01 25.30
C LYS A 342 15.81 10.34 25.89
N SER A 343 16.42 10.29 27.08
CA SER A 343 16.89 11.49 27.80
C SER A 343 17.84 12.39 27.03
N TYR A 344 18.59 11.81 26.06
CA TYR A 344 19.53 12.54 25.22
C TYR A 344 18.94 13.09 23.91
N SER A 345 17.64 12.87 23.67
CA SER A 345 16.98 13.37 22.45
C SER A 345 17.05 14.90 22.36
N LYS A 346 17.42 15.38 21.17
CA LYS A 346 17.44 16.82 20.85
C LYS A 346 16.05 17.44 20.68
N LEU A 347 15.01 16.64 20.67
CA LEU A 347 13.62 17.14 20.69
C LEU A 347 13.17 17.60 22.08
N ARG A 348 13.80 17.10 23.16
CA ARG A 348 13.38 17.46 24.52
C ARG A 348 13.50 18.95 24.76
N GLY A 349 12.45 19.54 25.35
CA GLY A 349 12.39 20.96 25.63
C GLY A 349 12.07 21.87 24.43
N THR A 350 11.80 21.30 23.25
CA THR A 350 11.54 22.10 22.02
C THR A 350 10.08 22.51 21.84
N GLY A 351 9.18 22.12 22.73
CA GLY A 351 7.74 22.40 22.60
C GLY A 351 7.45 23.89 22.38
N GLN A 352 8.14 24.81 23.09
CA GLN A 352 7.95 26.24 22.89
C GLN A 352 8.41 26.67 21.47
N ALA A 353 9.49 26.13 20.95
CA ALA A 353 9.97 26.50 19.63
C ALA A 353 8.95 26.11 18.53
N PHE A 354 8.26 24.99 18.66
CA PHE A 354 7.17 24.61 17.74
C PHE A 354 5.97 25.56 17.84
N ILE A 355 5.57 25.95 19.05
CA ILE A 355 4.49 26.91 19.23
C ILE A 355 4.89 28.32 18.69
N ASP A 356 6.11 28.75 18.90
CA ASP A 356 6.63 30.02 18.35
C ASP A 356 6.67 29.97 16.80
N ALA A 357 7.09 28.86 16.22
CA ALA A 357 7.05 28.68 14.79
C ALA A 357 5.61 28.73 14.24
N GLN A 358 4.66 28.09 14.92
CA GLN A 358 3.24 28.18 14.57
C GLN A 358 2.75 29.64 14.61
N ASN A 359 3.05 30.37 15.66
CA ASN A 359 2.59 31.75 15.82
C ASN A 359 3.23 32.69 14.80
N LYS A 360 4.49 32.50 14.52
CA LYS A 360 5.25 33.37 13.62
C LYS A 360 5.04 33.08 12.14
N TYR A 361 4.97 31.79 11.77
CA TYR A 361 4.97 31.34 10.38
C TYR A 361 3.66 30.70 9.94
N GLY A 362 2.73 30.45 10.86
CA GLY A 362 1.46 29.80 10.61
C GLY A 362 1.57 28.30 10.31
N ALA A 363 2.69 27.68 10.65
CA ALA A 363 2.89 26.24 10.47
C ALA A 363 2.44 25.49 11.72
N ASN A 364 1.55 24.53 11.59
CA ASN A 364 0.97 23.77 12.69
C ASN A 364 2.06 23.11 13.55
N ALA A 365 2.12 23.45 14.85
CA ALA A 365 3.15 22.97 15.75
C ALA A 365 3.19 21.43 15.90
N LEU A 366 2.01 20.78 15.85
CA LEU A 366 1.92 19.32 15.93
C LEU A 366 2.48 18.66 14.68
N LEU A 367 2.17 19.18 13.49
CA LEU A 367 2.73 18.67 12.23
C LEU A 367 4.23 18.92 12.12
N LEU A 368 4.71 20.08 12.62
CA LEU A 368 6.15 20.37 12.69
C LEU A 368 6.86 19.39 13.64
N LEU A 369 6.29 19.13 14.81
CA LEU A 369 6.82 18.14 15.74
C LEU A 369 6.86 16.74 15.11
N GLY A 370 5.76 16.34 14.44
CA GLY A 370 5.69 15.06 13.74
C GLY A 370 6.78 14.92 12.68
N LEU A 371 6.97 15.97 11.86
CA LEU A 371 8.02 16.01 10.85
C LEU A 371 9.42 15.93 11.48
N ALA A 372 9.68 16.75 12.51
CA ALA A 372 10.97 16.75 13.19
C ALA A 372 11.29 15.39 13.83
N ALA A 373 10.29 14.73 14.43
CA ALA A 373 10.46 13.41 15.03
C ALA A 373 10.81 12.36 13.97
N ASN A 374 10.13 12.38 12.82
CA ASN A 374 10.40 11.46 11.71
C ASN A 374 11.81 11.68 11.13
N GLU A 375 12.14 12.90 10.73
CA GLU A 375 13.40 13.23 10.06
C GLU A 375 14.62 13.02 10.95
N SER A 376 14.47 13.16 12.26
CA SER A 376 15.57 13.06 13.21
C SER A 376 15.64 11.75 13.99
N ALA A 377 14.81 10.75 13.65
CA ALA A 377 14.64 9.55 14.47
C ALA A 377 14.37 9.92 15.95
N TRP A 378 13.35 10.74 16.18
CA TRP A 378 13.00 11.27 17.49
C TRP A 378 14.15 12.08 18.16
N GLY A 379 14.88 12.83 17.37
CA GLY A 379 15.99 13.64 17.83
C GLY A 379 17.23 12.83 18.25
N THR A 380 17.33 11.58 17.82
CA THR A 380 18.44 10.68 18.19
C THR A 380 19.38 10.37 17.04
N SER A 381 19.06 10.75 15.79
CA SER A 381 19.93 10.53 14.65
C SER A 381 21.30 11.23 14.82
N GLN A 382 22.33 10.73 14.16
CA GLN A 382 23.67 11.32 14.23
C GLN A 382 23.67 12.80 13.84
N ILE A 383 22.93 13.16 12.79
CA ILE A 383 22.81 14.55 12.33
C ILE A 383 22.11 15.41 13.39
N ALA A 384 21.05 14.92 13.99
CA ALA A 384 20.39 15.62 15.09
C ALA A 384 21.32 15.82 16.29
N GLN A 385 22.07 14.79 16.69
CA GLN A 385 22.93 14.84 17.84
C GLN A 385 24.17 15.75 17.63
N GLN A 386 24.79 15.70 16.47
CA GLN A 386 26.03 16.42 16.20
C GLN A 386 25.82 17.83 15.67
N LYS A 387 24.68 18.08 14.99
CA LYS A 387 24.42 19.32 14.26
C LYS A 387 23.15 20.04 14.71
N ASN A 388 22.42 19.54 15.68
CA ASN A 388 21.07 20.00 16.11
C ASN A 388 20.07 20.10 14.94
N ASN A 389 20.30 19.38 13.85
CA ASN A 389 19.49 19.41 12.64
C ASN A 389 18.38 18.37 12.74
N LEU A 390 17.20 18.81 13.14
CA LEU A 390 16.03 17.97 13.36
C LEU A 390 15.22 17.68 12.07
N PHE A 391 15.54 18.35 10.96
CA PHE A 391 14.78 18.28 9.72
C PHE A 391 15.62 17.77 8.53
N GLY A 392 16.85 17.34 8.74
CA GLY A 392 17.72 16.89 7.65
C GLY A 392 18.07 17.97 6.63
N ILE A 393 18.03 19.26 7.02
CA ILE A 393 18.26 20.37 6.08
C ILE A 393 19.66 20.26 5.47
N ASN A 394 19.73 20.22 4.13
CA ASN A 394 20.95 20.01 3.33
C ASN A 394 21.66 18.66 3.58
N ALA A 395 21.01 17.68 4.16
CA ALA A 395 21.50 16.32 4.16
C ALA A 395 21.28 15.70 2.79
N ILE A 396 22.34 15.47 2.02
CA ILE A 396 22.29 14.81 0.70
C ILE A 396 22.64 13.34 0.83
N ASP A 397 22.00 12.48 0.05
CA ASP A 397 22.11 11.00 0.17
C ASP A 397 23.53 10.48 0.05
N SER A 398 24.36 11.10 -0.80
CA SER A 398 25.75 10.68 -1.00
C SER A 398 26.66 10.98 0.18
N SER A 399 26.34 11.96 1.04
CA SER A 399 27.15 12.35 2.20
C SER A 399 26.31 13.13 3.24
N PRO A 400 25.27 12.52 3.82
CA PRO A 400 24.30 13.26 4.63
C PRO A 400 24.92 13.92 5.86
N GLY A 401 25.85 13.24 6.54
CA GLY A 401 26.55 13.77 7.71
C GLY A 401 27.45 14.95 7.42
N ALA A 402 28.09 14.98 6.24
CA ALA A 402 28.98 16.08 5.86
C ALA A 402 28.24 17.30 5.34
N SER A 403 27.19 17.08 4.52
CA SER A 403 26.43 18.13 3.85
C SER A 403 25.40 18.83 4.71
N ALA A 404 24.83 18.14 5.71
CA ALA A 404 23.77 18.68 6.56
C ALA A 404 24.19 19.98 7.27
N ASN A 405 23.25 20.93 7.33
CA ASN A 405 23.44 22.15 8.11
C ASN A 405 23.62 21.86 9.61
N SER A 406 24.37 22.72 10.26
CA SER A 406 24.50 22.77 11.74
C SER A 406 23.72 23.96 12.27
N PHE A 407 22.99 23.78 13.38
CA PHE A 407 22.13 24.80 14.03
C PHE A 407 22.48 24.96 15.52
#